data_6102596de0a9fc4997213b6d124263a1
#
_entry.id   6102596de0a9fc4997213b6d124263a1
#
_cell.length_a   1.000
_cell.length_b   1.000
_cell.length_c   1.000
_cell.angle_alpha   90.00
_cell.angle_beta   90.00
_cell.angle_gamma   90.00
#
_symmetry.space_group_name_H-M   'P 1'
#
loop_
_entity.id
_entity.type
_entity.pdbx_description
1 polymer ?
#
loop_
_entity_poly.entity_id
_entity_poly.type
_entity_poly.pdbx_seq_one_letter_code
_entity_poly.pdbx_strand_id
1 'polypeptide(L)'
;MLLLAISAGACKAFEHPWEGKRVAFLGDSITDPGTLKGTTLYWGFLEEWLGITPLVYGRGGHQWSNIPGQMERLQKDHGDDFDAIMVFIGTNDFNAGIPVGEWFTEEKAVVNVDGVMVKRTRRVTSFDPSTYRGRINIAMDGLKKAYPTKQIVLLTPIHRGPASFGDDNVQPTEDFQNACGEYLDAYIDSIKEASSIWSVPVIDTYSLSGLFPQHKEQEIYVPGGTDWLHPNEKGHHRLAKCLYYQLLALPCEL
;
A
#
# COMPACT_ATOMS: atom_id res chain seq x y z
N MET A 1 55.01 33.19 7.57
CA MET A 1 54.08 32.40 8.37
C MET A 1 52.71 32.47 7.65
N LEU A 2 52.40 31.43 6.90
CA LEU A 2 51.17 31.38 6.08
C LEU A 2 50.10 30.72 6.93
N LEU A 3 49.08 31.47 7.34
CA LEU A 3 47.90 30.90 8.00
C LEU A 3 47.02 30.25 6.91
N LEU A 4 46.94 28.92 6.90
CA LEU A 4 45.89 28.20 6.17
C LEU A 4 44.58 28.36 6.97
N ALA A 5 43.65 29.13 6.42
CA ALA A 5 42.27 29.12 6.86
C ALA A 5 41.60 27.83 6.39
N ILE A 6 41.41 26.87 7.26
CA ILE A 6 40.56 25.69 7.01
C ILE A 6 39.12 26.18 7.09
N SER A 7 38.48 26.36 5.94
CA SER A 7 37.02 26.54 5.89
C SER A 7 36.35 25.22 6.35
N ALA A 8 35.76 25.23 7.53
CA ALA A 8 34.87 24.16 7.94
C ALA A 8 33.64 24.20 7.00
N GLY A 9 33.65 23.36 5.99
CA GLY A 9 32.45 23.11 5.17
C GLY A 9 31.34 22.61 6.12
N ALA A 10 30.29 23.39 6.23
CA ALA A 10 29.08 22.93 6.96
C ALA A 10 28.63 21.62 6.33
N CYS A 11 28.72 20.54 7.09
CA CYS A 11 28.12 19.26 6.68
C CYS A 11 26.62 19.52 6.55
N LYS A 12 26.09 19.48 5.32
CA LYS A 12 24.66 19.66 5.08
C LYS A 12 23.95 18.55 5.86
N ALA A 13 23.04 18.90 6.77
CA ALA A 13 22.25 17.90 7.48
C ALA A 13 21.52 17.04 6.44
N PHE A 14 21.50 15.75 6.67
CA PHE A 14 20.71 14.84 5.82
C PHE A 14 19.23 15.16 6.01
N GLU A 15 18.55 15.48 4.92
CA GLU A 15 17.09 15.69 4.88
C GLU A 15 16.43 14.45 4.26
N HIS A 16 15.45 13.91 4.94
CA HIS A 16 14.68 12.82 4.40
C HIS A 16 13.75 13.35 3.29
N PRO A 17 13.64 12.69 2.10
CA PRO A 17 12.84 13.21 0.98
C PRO A 17 11.35 13.35 1.27
N TRP A 18 10.85 12.77 2.36
CA TRP A 18 9.46 12.88 2.82
C TRP A 18 9.28 13.82 4.01
N GLU A 19 10.32 14.50 4.46
CA GLU A 19 10.25 15.41 5.59
C GLU A 19 9.26 16.56 5.34
N GLY A 20 8.34 16.79 6.28
CA GLY A 20 7.34 17.84 6.23
C GLY A 20 6.22 17.65 5.19
N LYS A 21 6.16 16.51 4.49
CA LYS A 21 5.16 16.27 3.43
C LYS A 21 3.78 15.95 4.03
N ARG A 22 2.72 16.32 3.28
CA ARG A 22 1.34 15.94 3.56
C ARG A 22 1.02 14.65 2.82
N VAL A 23 0.75 13.56 3.53
CA VAL A 23 0.65 12.23 2.95
C VAL A 23 -0.72 11.62 3.23
N ALA A 24 -1.44 11.25 2.18
CA ALA A 24 -2.70 10.52 2.29
C ALA A 24 -2.43 9.02 2.47
N PHE A 25 -3.02 8.43 3.51
CA PHE A 25 -2.94 7.00 3.81
C PHE A 25 -4.30 6.35 3.55
N LEU A 26 -4.40 5.64 2.43
CA LEU A 26 -5.57 4.84 2.05
C LEU A 26 -5.32 3.39 2.46
N GLY A 27 -6.32 2.72 3.03
CA GLY A 27 -6.07 1.36 3.49
C GLY A 27 -7.24 0.72 4.23
N ASP A 28 -6.89 -0.34 4.95
CA ASP A 28 -7.80 -1.14 5.76
C ASP A 28 -7.59 -0.93 7.28
N SER A 29 -7.83 -1.97 8.08
CA SER A 29 -7.73 -1.94 9.54
C SER A 29 -6.32 -1.65 10.06
N ILE A 30 -5.26 -1.99 9.31
CA ILE A 30 -3.87 -1.71 9.73
C ILE A 30 -3.57 -0.21 9.63
N THR A 31 -4.31 0.51 8.79
CA THR A 31 -4.21 1.96 8.62
C THR A 31 -5.25 2.73 9.47
N ASP A 32 -6.37 2.08 9.84
CA ASP A 32 -7.49 2.70 10.55
C ASP A 32 -7.15 3.04 12.01
N PRO A 33 -7.16 4.33 12.43
CA PRO A 33 -6.92 4.73 13.81
C PRO A 33 -7.95 4.17 14.80
N GLY A 34 -9.09 3.67 14.32
CA GLY A 34 -10.15 3.07 15.14
C GLY A 34 -9.91 1.60 15.52
N THR A 35 -9.00 0.89 14.85
CA THR A 35 -8.80 -0.55 15.04
C THR A 35 -8.17 -0.88 16.38
N LEU A 36 -7.07 -0.22 16.75
CA LEU A 36 -6.34 -0.43 18.00
C LEU A 36 -6.25 0.88 18.77
N LYS A 37 -7.29 1.17 19.53
CA LYS A 37 -7.36 2.43 20.33
C LYS A 37 -6.18 2.58 21.30
N GLY A 38 -5.56 3.76 21.28
CA GLY A 38 -4.43 4.08 22.14
C GLY A 38 -3.08 3.52 21.66
N THR A 39 -3.04 2.94 20.47
CA THR A 39 -1.83 2.44 19.82
C THR A 39 -1.34 3.46 18.79
N THR A 40 -0.06 3.79 18.80
CA THR A 40 0.56 4.56 17.73
C THR A 40 0.72 3.66 16.51
N LEU A 41 0.09 4.05 15.40
CA LEU A 41 0.15 3.30 14.14
C LEU A 41 1.40 3.68 13.33
N TYR A 42 1.71 2.91 12.29
CA TYR A 42 2.92 3.12 11.47
C TYR A 42 3.03 4.54 10.90
N TRP A 43 1.94 5.14 10.46
CA TRP A 43 1.93 6.51 9.96
C TRP A 43 2.14 7.56 11.07
N GLY A 44 1.72 7.29 12.31
CA GLY A 44 2.00 8.14 13.46
C GLY A 44 3.48 8.15 13.84
N PHE A 45 4.20 7.03 13.73
CA PHE A 45 5.66 7.01 13.86
C PHE A 45 6.35 7.77 12.73
N LEU A 46 5.83 7.69 11.48
CA LEU A 46 6.37 8.49 10.38
C LEU A 46 6.11 9.99 10.59
N GLU A 47 4.95 10.36 11.16
CA GLU A 47 4.67 11.73 11.59
C GLU A 47 5.71 12.23 12.61
N GLU A 48 5.98 11.43 13.66
CA GLU A 48 6.97 11.76 14.68
C GLU A 48 8.39 11.91 14.10
N TRP A 49 8.80 11.00 13.20
CA TRP A 49 10.19 10.94 12.71
C TRP A 49 10.48 11.87 11.53
N LEU A 50 9.49 12.15 10.70
CA LEU A 50 9.62 12.91 9.46
C LEU A 50 8.87 14.24 9.49
N GLY A 51 8.08 14.51 10.53
CA GLY A 51 7.21 15.69 10.56
C GLY A 51 6.18 15.71 9.44
N ILE A 52 5.82 14.55 8.84
CA ILE A 52 4.75 14.49 7.84
C ILE A 52 3.41 14.87 8.47
N THR A 53 2.47 15.34 7.64
CA THR A 53 1.08 15.49 8.05
C THR A 53 0.27 14.33 7.48
N PRO A 54 -0.10 13.32 8.29
CA PRO A 54 -0.87 12.18 7.80
C PRO A 54 -2.34 12.56 7.58
N LEU A 55 -2.87 12.24 6.40
CA LEU A 55 -4.29 12.35 6.03
C LEU A 55 -4.85 10.93 5.92
N VAL A 56 -5.47 10.43 7.00
CA VAL A 56 -5.77 9.00 7.14
C VAL A 56 -7.21 8.69 6.75
N TYR A 57 -7.38 7.82 5.75
CA TYR A 57 -8.67 7.36 5.22
C TYR A 57 -8.88 5.85 5.34
N GLY A 58 -7.89 5.13 5.85
CA GLY A 58 -8.00 3.69 6.11
C GLY A 58 -9.16 3.37 7.02
N ARG A 59 -9.84 2.22 6.77
CA ARG A 59 -10.96 1.75 7.58
C ARG A 59 -10.97 0.23 7.69
N GLY A 60 -11.29 -0.27 8.88
CA GLY A 60 -11.40 -1.70 9.16
C GLY A 60 -12.27 -2.44 8.16
N GLY A 61 -11.81 -3.60 7.68
CA GLY A 61 -12.52 -4.44 6.72
C GLY A 61 -12.52 -3.98 5.26
N HIS A 62 -11.96 -2.79 4.95
CA HIS A 62 -11.92 -2.28 3.59
C HIS A 62 -11.07 -3.16 2.67
N GLN A 63 -11.50 -3.25 1.41
CA GLN A 63 -10.92 -3.96 0.28
C GLN A 63 -10.54 -2.98 -0.83
N TRP A 64 -9.88 -3.43 -1.90
CA TRP A 64 -9.57 -2.59 -3.06
C TRP A 64 -10.79 -1.88 -3.66
N SER A 65 -11.96 -2.53 -3.61
CA SER A 65 -13.23 -1.94 -4.04
C SER A 65 -13.64 -0.68 -3.26
N ASN A 66 -13.07 -0.45 -2.07
CA ASN A 66 -13.35 0.72 -1.23
C ASN A 66 -12.40 1.90 -1.48
N ILE A 67 -11.28 1.69 -2.20
CA ILE A 67 -10.31 2.77 -2.49
C ILE A 67 -10.94 3.95 -3.24
N PRO A 68 -11.80 3.77 -4.26
CA PRO A 68 -12.48 4.90 -4.89
C PRO A 68 -13.24 5.78 -3.89
N GLY A 69 -13.97 5.19 -2.94
CA GLY A 69 -14.69 5.95 -1.92
C GLY A 69 -13.77 6.65 -0.89
N GLN A 70 -12.57 6.09 -0.61
CA GLN A 70 -11.55 6.77 0.20
C GLN A 70 -10.96 7.96 -0.56
N MET A 71 -10.70 7.79 -1.87
CA MET A 71 -10.23 8.85 -2.77
C MET A 71 -11.24 10.00 -2.87
N GLU A 72 -12.53 9.70 -3.02
CA GLU A 72 -13.59 10.73 -3.05
C GLU A 72 -13.62 11.57 -1.78
N ARG A 73 -13.42 10.93 -0.61
CA ARG A 73 -13.32 11.66 0.67
C ARG A 73 -12.08 12.52 0.74
N LEU A 74 -10.91 11.99 0.32
CA LEU A 74 -9.66 12.76 0.23
C LEU A 74 -9.85 14.00 -0.66
N GLN A 75 -10.46 13.82 -1.85
CA GLN A 75 -10.73 14.92 -2.77
C GLN A 75 -11.67 15.97 -2.16
N LYS A 76 -12.71 15.53 -1.46
CA LYS A 76 -13.66 16.44 -0.80
C LYS A 76 -13.01 17.23 0.33
N ASP A 77 -12.15 16.59 1.12
CA ASP A 77 -11.59 17.18 2.34
C ASP A 77 -10.36 18.06 2.05
N HIS A 78 -9.56 17.70 1.04
CA HIS A 78 -8.27 18.35 0.78
C HIS A 78 -8.03 18.79 -0.67
N GLY A 79 -8.89 18.37 -1.64
CA GLY A 79 -8.62 18.66 -3.06
C GLY A 79 -7.25 18.13 -3.47
N ASP A 80 -6.36 19.03 -3.91
CA ASP A 80 -4.97 18.73 -4.30
C ASP A 80 -3.94 19.17 -3.23
N ASP A 81 -4.39 19.59 -2.04
CA ASP A 81 -3.51 20.10 -0.98
C ASP A 81 -2.87 18.97 -0.17
N PHE A 82 -2.09 18.13 -0.85
CA PHE A 82 -1.21 17.10 -0.30
C PHE A 82 -0.14 16.72 -1.32
N ASP A 83 0.89 15.99 -0.87
CA ASP A 83 2.07 15.68 -1.70
C ASP A 83 2.04 14.26 -2.27
N ALA A 84 1.59 13.27 -1.48
CA ALA A 84 1.67 11.87 -1.87
C ALA A 84 0.50 11.04 -1.32
N ILE A 85 0.32 9.84 -1.91
CA ILE A 85 -0.66 8.84 -1.50
C ILE A 85 0.07 7.52 -1.25
N MET A 86 -0.19 6.92 -0.10
CA MET A 86 0.19 5.52 0.19
C MET A 86 -1.07 4.66 0.23
N VAL A 87 -1.05 3.53 -0.48
CA VAL A 87 -2.17 2.58 -0.52
C VAL A 87 -1.72 1.27 0.12
N PHE A 88 -2.29 0.93 1.28
CA PHE A 88 -1.95 -0.26 2.05
C PHE A 88 -3.21 -1.10 2.29
N ILE A 89 -3.48 -2.06 1.39
CA ILE A 89 -4.74 -2.80 1.36
C ILE A 89 -4.56 -4.14 0.62
N GLY A 90 -5.47 -5.10 0.83
CA GLY A 90 -5.52 -6.36 0.08
C GLY A 90 -5.72 -7.60 0.93
N THR A 91 -5.39 -7.57 2.23
CA THR A 91 -5.59 -8.70 3.13
C THR A 91 -7.07 -9.10 3.26
N ASN A 92 -7.99 -8.12 3.20
CA ASN A 92 -9.43 -8.39 3.27
C ASN A 92 -10.00 -8.92 1.95
N ASP A 93 -9.41 -8.58 0.79
CA ASP A 93 -9.77 -9.20 -0.48
C ASP A 93 -9.41 -10.69 -0.47
N PHE A 94 -8.23 -11.06 0.03
CA PHE A 94 -7.83 -12.45 0.25
C PHE A 94 -8.82 -13.16 1.18
N ASN A 95 -9.10 -12.58 2.35
CA ASN A 95 -10.00 -13.18 3.33
C ASN A 95 -11.43 -13.37 2.80
N ALA A 96 -11.90 -12.45 1.96
CA ALA A 96 -13.21 -12.53 1.32
C ALA A 96 -13.25 -13.50 0.11
N GLY A 97 -12.13 -14.13 -0.24
CA GLY A 97 -12.05 -15.05 -1.38
C GLY A 97 -12.35 -14.37 -2.72
N ILE A 98 -11.87 -13.15 -2.92
CA ILE A 98 -12.06 -12.44 -4.19
C ILE A 98 -11.14 -13.07 -5.23
N PRO A 99 -11.65 -13.63 -6.35
CA PRO A 99 -10.81 -14.22 -7.39
C PRO A 99 -9.76 -13.24 -7.91
N VAL A 100 -8.52 -13.71 -8.16
CA VAL A 100 -7.42 -12.85 -8.62
C VAL A 100 -7.76 -12.19 -9.95
N GLY A 101 -8.30 -12.95 -10.92
CA GLY A 101 -8.67 -12.44 -12.24
C GLY A 101 -7.48 -12.05 -13.12
N GLU A 102 -7.78 -11.34 -14.21
CA GLU A 102 -6.79 -10.94 -15.21
C GLU A 102 -6.62 -9.42 -15.26
N TRP A 103 -5.40 -8.98 -15.54
CA TRP A 103 -5.09 -7.55 -15.72
C TRP A 103 -5.70 -6.96 -16.98
N PHE A 104 -5.76 -7.78 -18.03
CA PHE A 104 -6.16 -7.37 -19.38
C PHE A 104 -7.04 -8.42 -20.04
N THR A 105 -7.90 -7.96 -20.91
CA THR A 105 -8.49 -8.77 -21.97
C THR A 105 -7.77 -8.49 -23.29
N GLU A 106 -7.99 -9.32 -24.31
CA GLU A 106 -7.41 -9.12 -25.65
C GLU A 106 -8.49 -8.95 -26.70
N GLU A 107 -8.26 -8.02 -27.60
CA GLU A 107 -9.13 -7.81 -28.76
C GLU A 107 -8.35 -7.58 -30.05
N LYS A 108 -8.97 -7.81 -31.21
CA LYS A 108 -8.42 -7.45 -32.53
C LYS A 108 -8.83 -6.03 -32.87
N ALA A 109 -7.85 -5.17 -33.10
CA ALA A 109 -8.07 -3.78 -33.49
C ALA A 109 -7.21 -3.42 -34.71
N VAL A 110 -7.65 -2.43 -35.47
CA VAL A 110 -6.90 -1.87 -36.58
C VAL A 110 -6.08 -0.70 -36.09
N VAL A 111 -4.79 -0.68 -36.41
CA VAL A 111 -3.85 0.37 -36.04
C VAL A 111 -3.05 0.82 -37.24
N ASN A 112 -2.73 2.11 -37.30
CA ASN A 112 -1.85 2.65 -38.34
C ASN A 112 -0.38 2.39 -37.93
N VAL A 113 0.36 1.73 -38.82
CA VAL A 113 1.80 1.52 -38.70
C VAL A 113 2.44 2.05 -39.99
N ASP A 114 3.22 3.11 -39.88
CA ASP A 114 3.92 3.76 -41.01
C ASP A 114 3.00 4.09 -42.22
N GLY A 115 1.79 4.57 -41.93
CA GLY A 115 0.79 4.91 -42.97
C GLY A 115 -0.05 3.73 -43.46
N VAL A 116 0.22 2.51 -43.02
CA VAL A 116 -0.53 1.29 -43.39
C VAL A 116 -1.45 0.86 -42.27
N MET A 117 -2.73 0.65 -42.58
CA MET A 117 -3.72 0.11 -41.64
C MET A 117 -3.57 -1.40 -41.51
N VAL A 118 -3.14 -1.87 -40.33
CA VAL A 118 -2.91 -3.29 -40.06
C VAL A 118 -3.75 -3.77 -38.89
N LYS A 119 -4.18 -5.04 -38.92
CA LYS A 119 -4.88 -5.67 -37.79
C LYS A 119 -3.88 -6.22 -36.78
N ARG A 120 -4.00 -5.83 -35.52
CA ARG A 120 -3.16 -6.32 -34.40
C ARG A 120 -4.03 -6.75 -33.23
N THR A 121 -3.48 -7.59 -32.36
CA THR A 121 -4.05 -7.86 -31.05
C THR A 121 -3.58 -6.74 -30.12
N ARG A 122 -4.52 -6.15 -29.38
CA ARG A 122 -4.20 -5.22 -28.29
C ARG A 122 -4.72 -5.73 -26.95
N ARG A 123 -4.05 -5.35 -25.90
CA ARG A 123 -4.55 -5.51 -24.55
C ARG A 123 -5.53 -4.37 -24.22
N VAL A 124 -6.59 -4.72 -23.52
CA VAL A 124 -7.57 -3.77 -22.95
C VAL A 124 -7.59 -4.00 -21.44
N THR A 125 -7.39 -2.96 -20.66
CA THR A 125 -7.40 -3.06 -19.19
C THR A 125 -8.73 -3.64 -18.71
N SER A 126 -8.66 -4.66 -17.85
CA SER A 126 -9.83 -5.26 -17.23
C SER A 126 -10.28 -4.41 -16.03
N PHE A 127 -11.50 -3.90 -16.08
CA PHE A 127 -12.13 -3.19 -14.96
C PHE A 127 -13.25 -4.04 -14.33
N ASP A 128 -13.02 -5.35 -14.20
CA ASP A 128 -13.97 -6.27 -13.60
C ASP A 128 -13.96 -6.12 -12.05
N PRO A 129 -15.01 -5.53 -11.42
CA PRO A 129 -15.04 -5.30 -9.99
C PRO A 129 -15.20 -6.59 -9.17
N SER A 130 -15.52 -7.71 -9.82
CA SER A 130 -15.62 -9.02 -9.17
C SER A 130 -14.26 -9.68 -8.94
N THR A 131 -13.19 -9.17 -9.55
CA THR A 131 -11.84 -9.72 -9.46
C THR A 131 -10.87 -8.75 -8.76
N TYR A 132 -9.85 -9.30 -8.11
CA TYR A 132 -8.85 -8.53 -7.38
C TYR A 132 -8.07 -7.57 -8.29
N ARG A 133 -7.53 -8.09 -9.39
CA ARG A 133 -6.79 -7.27 -10.38
C ARG A 133 -7.68 -6.21 -11.04
N GLY A 134 -8.93 -6.56 -11.32
CA GLY A 134 -9.90 -5.59 -11.84
C GLY A 134 -10.20 -4.46 -10.86
N ARG A 135 -10.32 -4.76 -9.57
CA ARG A 135 -10.48 -3.74 -8.49
C ARG A 135 -9.26 -2.85 -8.36
N ILE A 136 -8.05 -3.42 -8.44
CA ILE A 136 -6.80 -2.63 -8.47
C ILE A 136 -6.81 -1.70 -9.69
N ASN A 137 -7.16 -2.20 -10.87
CA ASN A 137 -7.24 -1.38 -12.09
C ASN A 137 -8.22 -0.22 -11.94
N ILE A 138 -9.43 -0.46 -11.38
CA ILE A 138 -10.42 0.59 -11.11
C ILE A 138 -9.85 1.67 -10.17
N ALA A 139 -9.24 1.25 -9.08
CA ALA A 139 -8.66 2.16 -8.09
C ALA A 139 -7.49 2.98 -8.67
N MET A 140 -6.57 2.32 -9.37
CA MET A 140 -5.39 2.97 -9.94
C MET A 140 -5.72 3.92 -11.08
N ASP A 141 -6.66 3.55 -11.94
CA ASP A 141 -7.16 4.43 -13.01
C ASP A 141 -7.78 5.71 -12.41
N GLY A 142 -8.60 5.56 -11.36
CA GLY A 142 -9.17 6.67 -10.62
C GLY A 142 -8.12 7.58 -9.99
N LEU A 143 -7.16 7.00 -9.26
CA LEU A 143 -6.07 7.73 -8.61
C LEU A 143 -5.19 8.49 -9.62
N LYS A 144 -4.79 7.84 -10.72
CA LYS A 144 -3.98 8.47 -11.77
C LYS A 144 -4.70 9.59 -12.51
N LYS A 145 -6.02 9.50 -12.68
CA LYS A 145 -6.84 10.55 -13.29
C LYS A 145 -7.06 11.73 -12.36
N ALA A 146 -7.37 11.45 -11.09
CA ALA A 146 -7.62 12.49 -10.10
C ALA A 146 -6.34 13.22 -9.68
N TYR A 147 -5.22 12.50 -9.61
CA TYR A 147 -3.94 13.00 -9.07
C TYR A 147 -2.75 12.68 -9.98
N PRO A 148 -2.73 13.22 -11.21
CA PRO A 148 -1.74 12.86 -12.23
C PRO A 148 -0.29 13.25 -11.87
N THR A 149 -0.12 14.19 -10.95
CA THR A 149 1.20 14.72 -10.53
C THR A 149 1.61 14.31 -9.11
N LYS A 150 0.77 13.54 -8.40
CA LYS A 150 1.10 13.11 -7.05
C LYS A 150 1.86 11.80 -7.05
N GLN A 151 2.82 11.67 -6.14
CA GLN A 151 3.48 10.40 -5.88
C GLN A 151 2.47 9.41 -5.27
N ILE A 152 2.29 8.26 -5.93
CA ILE A 152 1.50 7.15 -5.41
C ILE A 152 2.45 6.01 -5.09
N VAL A 153 2.37 5.44 -3.89
CA VAL A 153 3.16 4.30 -3.44
C VAL A 153 2.22 3.19 -2.99
N LEU A 154 2.38 2.00 -3.57
CA LEU A 154 1.66 0.81 -3.14
C LEU A 154 2.46 0.09 -2.03
N LEU A 155 1.76 -0.42 -1.03
CA LEU A 155 2.33 -1.28 0.00
C LEU A 155 1.68 -2.66 -0.13
N THR A 156 2.49 -3.73 -0.15
CA THR A 156 1.93 -5.08 -0.07
C THR A 156 1.38 -5.32 1.34
N PRO A 157 0.30 -6.10 1.55
CA PRO A 157 -0.06 -6.61 2.86
C PRO A 157 1.14 -7.27 3.56
N ILE A 158 1.20 -7.20 4.88
CA ILE A 158 2.17 -7.95 5.69
C ILE A 158 1.72 -9.41 5.85
N HIS A 159 2.62 -10.27 6.29
CA HIS A 159 2.26 -11.62 6.74
C HIS A 159 1.19 -11.58 7.83
N ARG A 160 0.34 -12.59 7.85
CA ARG A 160 -0.76 -12.69 8.81
C ARG A 160 -0.83 -14.08 9.46
N GLY A 161 -1.10 -14.09 10.75
CA GLY A 161 -1.51 -15.27 11.49
C GLY A 161 -3.04 -15.39 11.56
N PRO A 162 -3.57 -16.31 12.38
CA PRO A 162 -5.00 -16.48 12.57
C PRO A 162 -5.61 -15.31 13.33
N ALA A 163 -6.87 -14.99 13.05
CA ALA A 163 -7.60 -13.97 13.81
C ALA A 163 -9.06 -14.41 14.03
N SER A 164 -9.64 -14.01 15.19
CA SER A 164 -11.04 -14.23 15.50
C SER A 164 -11.60 -12.99 16.20
N PHE A 165 -12.58 -12.37 15.55
CA PHE A 165 -13.25 -11.14 16.00
C PHE A 165 -14.72 -11.41 16.35
N GLY A 166 -15.09 -12.66 16.64
CA GLY A 166 -16.41 -13.18 16.92
C GLY A 166 -16.68 -14.44 16.14
N ASP A 167 -17.80 -15.12 16.43
CA ASP A 167 -18.13 -16.42 15.84
C ASP A 167 -18.29 -16.38 14.31
N ASP A 168 -18.74 -15.23 13.78
CA ASP A 168 -18.94 -15.02 12.35
C ASP A 168 -17.72 -14.41 11.62
N ASN A 169 -16.61 -14.16 12.33
CA ASN A 169 -15.43 -13.57 11.75
C ASN A 169 -14.15 -14.26 12.27
N VAL A 170 -14.00 -15.52 11.85
CA VAL A 170 -12.84 -16.36 12.13
C VAL A 170 -12.01 -16.47 10.84
N GLN A 171 -10.79 -16.03 10.90
CA GLN A 171 -9.87 -15.95 9.76
C GLN A 171 -8.67 -16.88 10.00
N PRO A 172 -8.46 -17.88 9.14
CA PRO A 172 -7.31 -18.79 9.26
C PRO A 172 -5.99 -18.07 8.95
N THR A 173 -4.88 -18.76 9.18
CA THR A 173 -3.56 -18.30 8.74
C THR A 173 -3.48 -18.26 7.21
N GLU A 174 -2.50 -17.53 6.68
CA GLU A 174 -2.25 -17.44 5.25
C GLU A 174 -1.78 -18.74 4.59
N ASP A 175 -1.45 -19.77 5.39
CA ASP A 175 -1.11 -21.12 4.90
C ASP A 175 -2.31 -21.85 4.27
N PHE A 176 -3.52 -21.39 4.56
CA PHE A 176 -4.72 -21.97 4.00
C PHE A 176 -5.15 -21.18 2.77
N GLN A 177 -5.58 -21.92 1.74
CA GLN A 177 -6.27 -21.32 0.60
C GLN A 177 -7.56 -20.66 1.08
N ASN A 178 -7.90 -19.52 0.44
CA ASN A 178 -9.18 -18.86 0.66
C ASN A 178 -10.34 -19.59 -0.07
N ALA A 179 -11.53 -19.01 -0.02
CA ALA A 179 -12.74 -19.59 -0.60
C ALA A 179 -12.70 -19.79 -2.13
N CYS A 180 -11.83 -19.07 -2.85
CA CYS A 180 -11.63 -19.26 -4.29
C CYS A 180 -10.41 -20.12 -4.64
N GLY A 181 -9.74 -20.72 -3.64
CA GLY A 181 -8.64 -21.65 -3.84
C GLY A 181 -7.26 -20.99 -3.99
N GLU A 182 -7.14 -19.70 -3.64
CA GLU A 182 -5.90 -18.93 -3.77
C GLU A 182 -5.20 -18.78 -2.41
N TYR A 183 -3.87 -18.75 -2.42
CA TYR A 183 -3.06 -18.34 -1.28
C TYR A 183 -2.85 -16.82 -1.27
N LEU A 184 -2.44 -16.27 -0.12
CA LEU A 184 -2.16 -14.84 0.02
C LEU A 184 -1.09 -14.35 -0.98
N ASP A 185 -0.11 -15.21 -1.31
CA ASP A 185 0.96 -14.90 -2.27
C ASP A 185 0.42 -14.36 -3.61
N ALA A 186 -0.66 -14.91 -4.14
CA ALA A 186 -1.26 -14.46 -5.41
C ALA A 186 -1.76 -13.00 -5.34
N TYR A 187 -2.23 -12.57 -4.16
CA TYR A 187 -2.64 -11.19 -3.91
C TYR A 187 -1.43 -10.25 -3.75
N ILE A 188 -0.40 -10.71 -3.05
CA ILE A 188 0.87 -9.98 -2.90
C ILE A 188 1.53 -9.76 -4.26
N ASP A 189 1.64 -10.81 -5.07
CA ASP A 189 2.25 -10.74 -6.41
C ASP A 189 1.45 -9.82 -7.33
N SER A 190 0.13 -9.82 -7.23
CA SER A 190 -0.71 -8.88 -7.99
C SER A 190 -0.40 -7.42 -7.65
N ILE A 191 -0.14 -7.06 -6.39
CA ILE A 191 0.27 -5.68 -6.04
C ILE A 191 1.65 -5.35 -6.61
N LYS A 192 2.60 -6.30 -6.57
CA LYS A 192 3.92 -6.14 -7.20
C LYS A 192 3.82 -5.94 -8.72
N GLU A 193 2.96 -6.71 -9.39
CA GLU A 193 2.68 -6.57 -10.82
C GLU A 193 2.03 -5.22 -11.16
N ALA A 194 1.11 -4.72 -10.30
CA ALA A 194 0.45 -3.42 -10.45
C ALA A 194 1.46 -2.27 -10.54
N SER A 195 2.59 -2.36 -9.84
CA SER A 195 3.69 -1.40 -9.94
C SER A 195 4.15 -1.19 -11.39
N SER A 196 4.39 -2.28 -12.11
CA SER A 196 4.82 -2.23 -13.52
C SER A 196 3.70 -1.79 -14.46
N ILE A 197 2.46 -2.20 -14.20
CA ILE A 197 1.30 -1.90 -15.05
C ILE A 197 0.94 -0.41 -14.96
N TRP A 198 0.93 0.14 -13.76
CA TRP A 198 0.50 1.51 -13.48
C TRP A 198 1.65 2.52 -13.35
N SER A 199 2.90 2.07 -13.49
CA SER A 199 4.10 2.91 -13.31
C SER A 199 4.07 3.67 -11.98
N VAL A 200 3.98 2.91 -10.89
CA VAL A 200 4.03 3.42 -9.51
C VAL A 200 4.99 2.55 -8.69
N PRO A 201 5.75 3.11 -7.74
CA PRO A 201 6.57 2.32 -6.85
C PRO A 201 5.74 1.42 -5.93
N VAL A 202 6.30 0.27 -5.59
CA VAL A 202 5.79 -0.63 -4.57
C VAL A 202 6.84 -0.83 -3.48
N ILE A 203 6.41 -0.78 -2.22
CA ILE A 203 7.21 -1.23 -1.08
C ILE A 203 6.66 -2.59 -0.66
N ASP A 204 7.48 -3.64 -0.81
CA ASP A 204 7.12 -5.01 -0.46
C ASP A 204 7.22 -5.22 1.06
N THR A 205 6.22 -4.74 1.80
CA THR A 205 6.17 -4.90 3.26
C THR A 205 5.97 -6.35 3.69
N TYR A 206 5.44 -7.21 2.82
CA TYR A 206 5.37 -8.66 3.05
C TYR A 206 6.76 -9.23 3.29
N SER A 207 7.71 -8.96 2.40
CA SER A 207 9.08 -9.47 2.49
C SER A 207 9.98 -8.63 3.42
N LEU A 208 9.76 -7.31 3.53
CA LEU A 208 10.72 -6.39 4.13
C LEU A 208 10.41 -5.99 5.58
N SER A 209 9.15 -6.11 6.03
CA SER A 209 8.77 -5.70 7.38
C SER A 209 9.43 -6.55 8.48
N GLY A 210 9.75 -7.80 8.17
CA GLY A 210 10.24 -8.79 9.14
C GLY A 210 9.17 -9.18 10.17
N LEU A 211 7.90 -8.89 9.90
CA LEU A 211 6.75 -9.37 10.67
C LEU A 211 6.32 -10.72 10.12
N PHE A 212 6.34 -11.75 10.98
CA PHE A 212 5.94 -13.11 10.62
C PHE A 212 5.08 -13.73 11.73
N PRO A 213 3.84 -13.27 11.93
CA PRO A 213 3.00 -13.60 13.08
C PRO A 213 2.53 -15.06 13.12
N GLN A 214 2.89 -15.89 12.17
CA GLN A 214 2.70 -17.33 12.23
C GLN A 214 3.63 -18.01 13.27
N HIS A 215 4.72 -17.37 13.63
CA HIS A 215 5.65 -17.84 14.65
C HIS A 215 5.31 -17.24 16.01
N LYS A 216 5.10 -18.09 17.01
CA LYS A 216 4.76 -17.68 18.38
C LYS A 216 5.80 -16.73 18.98
N GLU A 217 7.04 -16.86 18.61
CA GLU A 217 8.15 -16.00 19.02
C GLU A 217 7.97 -14.54 18.57
N GLN A 218 7.10 -14.31 17.58
CA GLN A 218 6.73 -12.98 17.09
C GLN A 218 5.48 -12.38 17.78
N GLU A 219 4.93 -13.02 18.78
CA GLU A 219 3.81 -12.48 19.59
C GLU A 219 4.10 -11.06 20.11
N ILE A 220 5.37 -10.71 20.28
CA ILE A 220 5.80 -9.36 20.68
C ILE A 220 5.33 -8.25 19.70
N TYR A 221 5.01 -8.57 18.46
CA TYR A 221 4.62 -7.61 17.42
C TYR A 221 3.13 -7.60 17.10
N VAL A 222 2.34 -8.46 17.72
CA VAL A 222 0.89 -8.56 17.55
C VAL A 222 0.19 -8.52 18.92
N PRO A 223 -1.11 -8.26 18.98
CA PRO A 223 -1.86 -8.34 20.25
C PRO A 223 -1.81 -9.74 20.90
N GLY A 224 -1.68 -10.79 20.06
CA GLY A 224 -1.75 -12.18 20.54
C GLY A 224 -3.18 -12.62 20.86
N GLY A 225 -3.31 -13.74 21.57
CA GLY A 225 -4.62 -14.28 21.90
C GLY A 225 -5.41 -14.66 20.65
N THR A 226 -6.47 -13.90 20.33
CA THR A 226 -7.30 -14.12 19.15
C THR A 226 -6.93 -13.26 17.94
N ASP A 227 -5.93 -12.38 18.05
CA ASP A 227 -5.55 -11.46 16.98
C ASP A 227 -4.05 -11.56 16.66
N TRP A 228 -3.74 -12.33 15.60
CA TRP A 228 -2.42 -12.45 14.99
C TRP A 228 -2.37 -11.82 13.59
N LEU A 229 -3.38 -11.00 13.26
CA LEU A 229 -3.50 -10.27 12.00
C LEU A 229 -2.97 -8.83 12.14
N HIS A 230 -3.40 -8.12 13.17
CA HIS A 230 -3.05 -6.72 13.34
C HIS A 230 -1.71 -6.58 14.07
N PRO A 231 -0.80 -5.72 13.60
CA PRO A 231 0.37 -5.36 14.39
C PRO A 231 -0.04 -4.60 15.66
N ASN A 232 0.59 -4.89 16.81
CA ASN A 232 0.52 -4.02 17.98
C ASN A 232 1.45 -2.81 17.79
N GLU A 233 1.61 -1.95 18.80
CA GLU A 233 2.46 -0.75 18.71
C GLU A 233 3.90 -1.07 18.27
N LYS A 234 4.50 -2.16 18.80
CA LYS A 234 5.85 -2.58 18.40
C LYS A 234 5.89 -3.09 16.97
N GLY A 235 4.84 -3.75 16.51
CA GLY A 235 4.68 -4.18 15.12
C GLY A 235 4.54 -2.97 14.19
N HIS A 236 3.72 -1.99 14.55
CA HIS A 236 3.59 -0.74 13.82
C HIS A 236 4.89 0.08 13.79
N HIS A 237 5.62 0.16 14.90
CA HIS A 237 6.95 0.78 14.96
C HIS A 237 7.92 0.08 14.00
N ARG A 238 7.92 -1.26 13.96
CA ARG A 238 8.76 -2.03 13.04
C ARG A 238 8.40 -1.78 11.58
N LEU A 239 7.10 -1.76 11.26
CA LEU A 239 6.59 -1.43 9.93
C LEU A 239 6.99 0.00 9.52
N ALA A 240 6.80 0.98 10.40
CA ALA A 240 7.21 2.36 10.17
C ALA A 240 8.72 2.48 9.88
N LYS A 241 9.55 1.73 10.62
CA LYS A 241 11.00 1.71 10.40
C LYS A 241 11.35 1.12 9.04
N CYS A 242 10.67 0.07 8.60
CA CYS A 242 10.82 -0.45 7.25
C CYS A 242 10.48 0.63 6.22
N LEU A 243 9.31 1.28 6.34
CA LEU A 243 8.87 2.34 5.43
C LEU A 243 9.84 3.52 5.43
N TYR A 244 10.31 3.98 6.58
CA TYR A 244 11.28 5.07 6.70
C TYR A 244 12.49 4.86 5.79
N TYR A 245 13.11 3.67 5.84
CA TYR A 245 14.28 3.39 5.00
C TYR A 245 13.94 3.15 3.53
N GLN A 246 12.80 2.55 3.21
CA GLN A 246 12.39 2.35 1.82
C GLN A 246 12.02 3.67 1.13
N LEU A 247 11.43 4.61 1.86
CA LEU A 247 11.05 5.93 1.36
C LEU A 247 12.26 6.84 1.04
N LEU A 248 13.45 6.53 1.54
CA LEU A 248 14.68 7.24 1.15
C LEU A 248 14.98 7.16 -0.35
N ALA A 249 14.63 6.05 -0.98
CA ALA A 249 14.83 5.81 -2.41
C ALA A 249 13.66 6.29 -3.29
N LEU A 250 12.59 6.80 -2.69
CA LEU A 250 11.35 7.18 -3.36
C LEU A 250 11.03 8.65 -3.04
N PRO A 251 11.64 9.62 -3.75
CA PRO A 251 11.35 11.03 -3.51
C PRO A 251 9.87 11.33 -3.72
N CYS A 252 9.34 12.25 -2.91
CA CYS A 252 7.93 12.67 -2.98
C CYS A 252 7.69 13.73 -4.07
N GLU A 253 8.74 14.24 -4.68
CA GLU A 253 8.71 15.23 -5.76
C GLU A 253 9.01 14.56 -7.10
N LEU A 254 8.12 14.68 -8.04
CA LEU A 254 8.26 14.25 -9.42
C LEU A 254 8.40 15.45 -10.35
#